data_d142b8cceaee3e04bbf6bee99580fd8e
#
_entry.id   d142b8cceaee3e04bbf6bee99580fd8e
#
_cell.length_a   1.000
_cell.length_b   1.000
_cell.length_c   1.000
_cell.angle_alpha   90.00
_cell.angle_beta   90.00
_cell.angle_gamma   90.00
#
_symmetry.space_group_name_H-M   'P 1'
#
loop_
_entity.id
_entity.type
_entity.pdbx_description
1 polymer ?
#
loop_
_entity_poly.entity_id
_entity_poly.type
_entity_poly.pdbx_seq_one_letter_code
_entity_poly.pdbx_strand_id
1 'polypeptide(L)'
;MKKYVLDLKVVSVEALSDKHVLIKLTDEKPLPEILPGQFVEVRVDHSPTTMLRRPISINFVDRENNQLWLLVAMVGDGTRQLGQLKEGDVLNCMLPLGNGFTMPTGKSQKYLLVGGGVGVAPLLYFGKLIKDFGAEVTFLLGARKDTDLLELDEFAKIGKVCITTEDGSAGEVGFVTNHSVLENEKFDMISTCGPKPMMVSVARFAKKAGVECEVSLENKMACGVGACLCCVEKTTEGNQCVCKDGPVINIKKLTWEI
;
A
#
# COMPACT_ATOMS: atom_id res chain seq x y z
N MET A 1 5.71 -18.50 2.49
CA MET A 1 6.77 -17.87 1.69
C MET A 1 8.03 -17.69 2.54
N LYS A 2 9.24 -17.85 1.94
CA LYS A 2 10.51 -17.65 2.64
C LYS A 2 10.73 -16.14 2.89
N LYS A 3 11.21 -15.81 4.08
CA LYS A 3 11.55 -14.42 4.48
C LYS A 3 13.06 -14.26 4.48
N TYR A 4 13.53 -13.07 4.15
CA TYR A 4 14.94 -12.75 4.03
C TYR A 4 15.26 -11.51 4.86
N VAL A 5 16.50 -11.40 5.31
CA VAL A 5 17.08 -10.15 5.81
C VAL A 5 18.17 -9.79 4.83
N LEU A 6 17.99 -8.69 4.12
CA LEU A 6 18.88 -8.24 3.05
C LEU A 6 19.39 -6.82 3.34
N ASP A 7 20.61 -6.56 2.96
CA ASP A 7 21.21 -5.22 2.96
C ASP A 7 21.08 -4.68 1.53
N LEU A 8 20.00 -3.93 1.27
CA LEU A 8 19.71 -3.39 -0.05
C LEU A 8 20.40 -2.05 -0.26
N LYS A 9 20.98 -1.84 -1.44
CA LYS A 9 21.62 -0.59 -1.81
C LYS A 9 20.58 0.42 -2.29
N VAL A 10 20.68 1.66 -1.80
CA VAL A 10 19.87 2.78 -2.27
C VAL A 10 20.32 3.20 -3.67
N VAL A 11 19.39 3.15 -4.62
CA VAL A 11 19.58 3.62 -6.00
C VAL A 11 19.26 5.10 -6.10
N SER A 12 18.14 5.50 -5.49
CA SER A 12 17.71 6.91 -5.46
C SER A 12 16.76 7.17 -4.30
N VAL A 13 16.72 8.43 -3.88
CA VAL A 13 15.71 8.98 -2.96
C VAL A 13 15.13 10.22 -3.62
N GLU A 14 13.85 10.19 -3.92
CA GLU A 14 13.13 11.26 -4.59
C GLU A 14 12.11 11.88 -3.63
N ALA A 15 12.18 13.18 -3.41
CA ALA A 15 11.18 13.91 -2.65
C ALA A 15 9.94 14.15 -3.52
N LEU A 16 8.82 13.50 -3.18
CA LEU A 16 7.55 13.71 -3.87
C LEU A 16 6.78 14.91 -3.27
N SER A 17 7.03 15.21 -2.01
CA SER A 17 6.51 16.37 -1.30
C SER A 17 7.35 16.63 -0.06
N ASP A 18 7.05 17.68 0.70
CA ASP A 18 7.70 17.97 2.01
C ASP A 18 7.55 16.83 3.03
N LYS A 19 6.62 15.90 2.79
CA LYS A 19 6.28 14.82 3.74
C LYS A 19 6.47 13.41 3.17
N HIS A 20 6.75 13.27 1.89
CA HIS A 20 6.81 11.97 1.23
C HIS A 20 8.06 11.82 0.39
N VAL A 21 8.70 10.67 0.51
CA VAL A 21 9.84 10.30 -0.32
C VAL A 21 9.62 8.94 -0.96
N LEU A 22 10.08 8.79 -2.19
CA LEU A 22 10.17 7.51 -2.89
C LEU A 22 11.63 7.04 -2.83
N ILE A 23 11.85 5.89 -2.20
CA ILE A 23 13.18 5.26 -2.06
C ILE A 23 13.22 4.06 -3.00
N LYS A 24 14.18 4.04 -3.92
CA LYS A 24 14.44 2.90 -4.80
C LYS A 24 15.65 2.13 -4.32
N LEU A 25 15.50 0.84 -4.15
CA LEU A 25 16.49 -0.08 -3.59
C LEU A 25 16.83 -1.17 -4.60
N THR A 26 18.05 -1.71 -4.56
CA THR A 26 18.47 -2.85 -5.38
C THR A 26 19.36 -3.81 -4.60
N ASP A 27 19.58 -5.00 -5.16
CA ASP A 27 20.55 -5.99 -4.69
C ASP A 27 21.42 -6.45 -5.88
N GLU A 28 22.59 -6.95 -5.62
CA GLU A 28 23.42 -7.64 -6.64
C GLU A 28 22.77 -8.91 -7.13
N LYS A 29 21.98 -9.57 -6.28
CA LYS A 29 21.21 -10.78 -6.60
C LYS A 29 19.76 -10.40 -6.97
N PRO A 30 19.07 -11.23 -7.76
CA PRO A 30 17.66 -11.01 -8.01
C PRO A 30 16.85 -10.93 -6.72
N LEU A 31 15.99 -9.91 -6.63
CA LEU A 31 15.07 -9.76 -5.51
C LEU A 31 14.16 -10.99 -5.39
N PRO A 32 13.79 -11.42 -4.17
CA PRO A 32 12.90 -12.55 -3.97
C PRO A 32 11.53 -12.31 -4.64
N GLU A 33 10.76 -13.38 -4.76
CA GLU A 33 9.36 -13.24 -5.16
C GLU A 33 8.61 -12.40 -4.12
N ILE A 34 7.86 -11.41 -4.60
CA ILE A 34 7.08 -10.48 -3.79
C ILE A 34 5.68 -10.41 -4.38
N LEU A 35 4.67 -10.60 -3.52
CA LEU A 35 3.27 -10.44 -3.88
C LEU A 35 2.80 -9.01 -3.65
N PRO A 36 1.86 -8.47 -4.47
CA PRO A 36 1.32 -7.13 -4.28
C PRO A 36 0.58 -7.04 -2.95
N GLY A 37 0.78 -5.96 -2.20
CA GLY A 37 0.21 -5.77 -0.87
C GLY A 37 1.11 -6.24 0.28
N GLN A 38 2.21 -6.93 0.01
CA GLN A 38 3.22 -7.23 1.02
C GLN A 38 4.00 -5.99 1.43
N PHE A 39 4.71 -6.08 2.55
CA PHE A 39 5.49 -5.00 3.12
C PHE A 39 6.90 -5.46 3.51
N VAL A 40 7.73 -4.50 3.89
CA VAL A 40 9.08 -4.69 4.40
C VAL A 40 9.22 -4.05 5.77
N GLU A 41 9.96 -4.69 6.67
CA GLU A 41 10.41 -4.08 7.93
C GLU A 41 11.83 -3.53 7.75
N VAL A 42 11.97 -2.22 7.65
CA VAL A 42 13.25 -1.55 7.46
C VAL A 42 13.92 -1.21 8.80
N ARG A 43 15.21 -1.45 8.92
CA ARG A 43 16.01 -0.98 10.07
C ARG A 43 16.35 0.49 9.84
N VAL A 44 16.16 1.30 10.86
CA VAL A 44 16.51 2.71 10.81
C VAL A 44 17.81 2.91 11.58
N ASP A 45 18.90 3.05 10.85
CA ASP A 45 20.20 3.34 11.42
C ASP A 45 20.34 4.85 11.71
N HIS A 46 21.23 5.22 12.62
CA HIS A 46 21.50 6.61 13.01
C HIS A 46 20.30 7.38 13.61
N SER A 47 19.31 6.67 14.16
CA SER A 47 18.19 7.26 14.87
C SER A 47 18.15 6.74 16.32
N PRO A 48 18.73 7.47 17.28
CA PRO A 48 18.82 6.99 18.67
C PRO A 48 17.45 6.80 19.35
N THR A 49 16.40 7.44 18.83
CA THR A 49 15.03 7.32 19.32
C THR A 49 14.24 6.21 18.61
N THR A 50 14.81 5.55 17.60
CA THR A 50 14.12 4.55 16.78
C THR A 50 14.71 3.16 17.00
N MET A 51 14.21 2.44 18.00
CA MET A 51 14.71 1.09 18.34
C MET A 51 14.11 -0.01 17.46
N LEU A 52 12.85 0.13 17.03
CA LEU A 52 12.16 -0.89 16.25
C LEU A 52 12.28 -0.59 14.76
N ARG A 53 12.23 -1.64 13.94
CA ARG A 53 12.06 -1.52 12.50
C ARG A 53 10.78 -0.76 12.16
N ARG A 54 10.69 -0.26 10.94
CA ARG A 54 9.49 0.41 10.41
C ARG A 54 8.87 -0.44 9.32
N PRO A 55 7.57 -0.80 9.46
CA PRO A 55 6.83 -1.45 8.40
C PRO A 55 6.53 -0.42 7.30
N ILE A 56 6.95 -0.74 6.09
CA ILE A 56 6.72 0.07 4.89
C ILE A 56 6.11 -0.83 3.83
N SER A 57 4.95 -0.45 3.30
CA SER A 57 4.34 -1.15 2.18
C SER A 57 5.25 -1.13 0.96
N ILE A 58 5.35 -2.26 0.26
CA ILE A 58 6.08 -2.32 -0.99
C ILE A 58 5.23 -1.59 -2.04
N ASN A 59 5.78 -0.49 -2.57
CA ASN A 59 5.11 0.36 -3.54
C ASN A 59 5.18 -0.25 -4.93
N PHE A 60 6.38 -0.69 -5.37
CA PHE A 60 6.57 -1.30 -6.67
C PHE A 60 7.74 -2.28 -6.66
N VAL A 61 7.69 -3.26 -7.57
CA VAL A 61 8.80 -4.18 -7.84
C VAL A 61 9.11 -4.12 -9.33
N ASP A 62 10.18 -3.44 -9.65
CA ASP A 62 10.71 -3.38 -11.02
C ASP A 62 11.63 -4.58 -11.24
N ARG A 63 11.10 -5.61 -11.92
CA ARG A 63 11.85 -6.84 -12.18
C ARG A 63 12.93 -6.68 -13.24
N GLU A 64 12.74 -5.75 -14.17
CA GLU A 64 13.68 -5.50 -15.28
C GLU A 64 14.96 -4.84 -14.75
N ASN A 65 14.82 -3.88 -13.84
CA ASN A 65 15.92 -3.17 -13.22
C ASN A 65 16.35 -3.75 -11.87
N ASN A 66 15.72 -4.83 -11.41
CA ASN A 66 15.93 -5.45 -10.09
C ASN A 66 15.78 -4.44 -8.94
N GLN A 67 14.71 -3.63 -8.95
CA GLN A 67 14.48 -2.59 -7.96
C GLN A 67 13.23 -2.84 -7.12
N LEU A 68 13.34 -2.50 -5.84
CA LEU A 68 12.26 -2.42 -4.87
C LEU A 68 11.98 -0.95 -4.55
N TRP A 69 10.74 -0.50 -4.71
CA TRP A 69 10.35 0.89 -4.43
C TRP A 69 9.56 0.96 -3.13
N LEU A 70 9.90 1.93 -2.29
CA LEU A 70 9.25 2.19 -1.02
C LEU A 70 8.78 3.65 -0.99
N LEU A 71 7.47 3.85 -0.93
CA LEU A 71 6.87 5.16 -0.71
C LEU A 71 6.73 5.40 0.79
N VAL A 72 7.43 6.39 1.32
CA VAL A 72 7.56 6.63 2.76
C VAL A 72 6.97 7.98 3.14
N ALA A 73 6.00 7.99 4.07
CA ALA A 73 5.54 9.21 4.73
C ALA A 73 6.44 9.54 5.91
N MET A 74 7.05 10.71 5.92
CA MET A 74 7.98 11.20 6.94
C MET A 74 7.25 11.76 8.18
N VAL A 75 6.51 10.91 8.88
CA VAL A 75 5.63 11.31 10.00
C VAL A 75 6.29 11.24 11.38
N GLY A 76 7.37 10.48 11.51
CA GLY A 76 8.09 10.28 12.78
C GLY A 76 9.62 10.29 12.60
N ASP A 77 10.38 10.25 13.70
CA ASP A 77 11.85 10.35 13.64
C ASP A 77 12.46 9.29 12.71
N GLY A 78 12.03 8.04 12.85
CA GLY A 78 12.54 6.96 12.00
C GLY A 78 12.26 7.17 10.51
N THR A 79 11.06 7.59 10.13
CA THR A 79 10.72 7.83 8.72
C THR A 79 11.34 9.11 8.18
N ARG A 80 11.56 10.13 9.02
CA ARG A 80 12.36 11.31 8.65
C ARG A 80 13.82 10.94 8.39
N GLN A 81 14.40 10.02 9.20
CA GLN A 81 15.74 9.51 8.97
C GLN A 81 15.84 8.74 7.64
N LEU A 82 14.83 7.94 7.29
CA LEU A 82 14.78 7.27 5.98
C LEU A 82 14.78 8.27 4.81
N GLY A 83 14.12 9.41 4.98
CA GLY A 83 14.11 10.49 3.97
C GLY A 83 15.48 11.21 3.79
N GLN A 84 16.46 10.94 4.65
CA GLN A 84 17.81 11.51 4.55
C GLN A 84 18.82 10.58 3.86
N LEU A 85 18.41 9.36 3.52
CA LEU A 85 19.23 8.41 2.78
C LEU A 85 19.66 9.00 1.44
N LYS A 86 20.82 8.54 0.96
CA LYS A 86 21.41 8.98 -0.32
C LYS A 86 21.71 7.78 -1.19
N GLU A 87 21.87 8.04 -2.47
CA GLU A 87 22.37 7.04 -3.41
C GLU A 87 23.69 6.41 -2.88
N GLY A 88 23.75 5.09 -2.91
CA GLY A 88 24.87 4.29 -2.42
C GLY A 88 24.77 3.88 -0.95
N ASP A 89 23.89 4.49 -0.15
CA ASP A 89 23.62 4.02 1.22
C ASP A 89 23.05 2.59 1.22
N VAL A 90 23.11 1.96 2.38
CA VAL A 90 22.59 0.59 2.58
C VAL A 90 21.42 0.62 3.55
N LEU A 91 20.32 0.02 3.15
CA LEU A 91 19.12 -0.14 3.98
C LEU A 91 18.90 -1.61 4.31
N ASN A 92 18.97 -1.98 5.58
CA ASN A 92 18.71 -3.34 6.03
C ASN A 92 17.19 -3.61 6.08
N CYS A 93 16.74 -4.55 5.27
CA CYS A 93 15.35 -4.86 5.02
C CYS A 93 15.01 -6.31 5.37
N MET A 94 13.95 -6.54 6.12
CA MET A 94 13.36 -7.87 6.31
C MET A 94 12.12 -7.98 5.42
N LEU A 95 12.16 -8.85 4.40
CA LEU A 95 11.15 -8.97 3.35
C LEU A 95 11.08 -10.38 2.71
N PRO A 96 10.04 -10.71 1.93
CA PRO A 96 8.73 -10.08 1.95
C PRO A 96 7.95 -10.50 3.19
N LEU A 97 7.08 -9.63 3.70
CA LEU A 97 6.28 -9.87 4.89
C LEU A 97 4.78 -9.74 4.59
N GLY A 98 3.98 -10.50 5.33
CA GLY A 98 2.53 -10.52 5.17
C GLY A 98 2.02 -11.27 3.94
N ASN A 99 0.70 -11.20 3.75
CA ASN A 99 -0.03 -11.76 2.62
C ASN A 99 -0.43 -10.65 1.64
N GLY A 100 -0.49 -10.98 0.35
CA GLY A 100 -0.85 -10.03 -0.70
C GLY A 100 -2.34 -9.94 -1.00
N PHE A 101 -2.69 -9.04 -1.92
CA PHE A 101 -4.03 -8.91 -2.48
C PHE A 101 -4.41 -10.13 -3.34
N THR A 102 -5.72 -10.36 -3.46
CA THR A 102 -6.26 -11.41 -4.33
C THR A 102 -6.12 -11.03 -5.80
N MET A 103 -5.35 -11.82 -6.54
CA MET A 103 -5.14 -11.63 -7.97
C MET A 103 -6.37 -11.99 -8.80
N PRO A 104 -6.59 -11.37 -9.99
CA PRO A 104 -7.65 -11.73 -10.90
C PRO A 104 -7.60 -13.21 -11.30
N THR A 105 -8.79 -13.78 -11.49
CA THR A 105 -8.96 -15.15 -12.02
C THR A 105 -9.50 -15.15 -13.45
N GLY A 106 -9.98 -14.00 -13.93
CA GLY A 106 -10.52 -13.82 -15.28
C GLY A 106 -10.15 -12.46 -15.87
N LYS A 107 -9.87 -12.41 -17.19
CA LYS A 107 -9.44 -11.19 -17.88
C LYS A 107 -10.56 -10.14 -18.03
N SER A 108 -11.82 -10.52 -17.89
CA SER A 108 -12.97 -9.59 -17.92
C SER A 108 -13.27 -8.94 -16.57
N GLN A 109 -12.55 -9.31 -15.53
CA GLN A 109 -12.77 -8.75 -14.20
C GLN A 109 -12.36 -7.27 -14.14
N LYS A 110 -13.16 -6.49 -13.42
CA LYS A 110 -12.95 -5.05 -13.19
C LYS A 110 -12.61 -4.79 -11.73
N TYR A 111 -11.43 -4.27 -11.52
CA TYR A 111 -10.91 -3.94 -10.19
C TYR A 111 -11.00 -2.44 -9.93
N LEU A 112 -11.48 -2.07 -8.76
CA LEU A 112 -11.38 -0.72 -8.21
C LEU A 112 -10.36 -0.70 -7.07
N LEU A 113 -9.27 0.04 -7.24
CA LEU A 113 -8.24 0.22 -6.23
C LEU A 113 -8.38 1.61 -5.61
N VAL A 114 -8.78 1.66 -4.33
CA VAL A 114 -9.08 2.90 -3.63
C VAL A 114 -7.97 3.23 -2.65
N GLY A 115 -7.28 4.35 -2.85
CA GLY A 115 -6.16 4.77 -2.02
C GLY A 115 -6.34 6.14 -1.41
N GLY A 116 -5.83 6.35 -0.18
CA GLY A 116 -5.83 7.65 0.48
C GLY A 116 -4.47 8.01 1.08
N GLY A 117 -3.94 9.18 0.73
CA GLY A 117 -2.62 9.60 1.18
C GLY A 117 -1.55 8.58 0.83
N VAL A 118 -0.62 8.28 1.76
CA VAL A 118 0.43 7.28 1.55
C VAL A 118 -0.10 5.84 1.36
N GLY A 119 -1.37 5.58 1.72
CA GLY A 119 -2.03 4.28 1.48
C GLY A 119 -2.18 3.91 0.00
N VAL A 120 -1.88 4.81 -0.93
CA VAL A 120 -1.76 4.49 -2.36
C VAL A 120 -0.59 3.55 -2.65
N ALA A 121 0.42 3.51 -1.78
CA ALA A 121 1.67 2.78 -1.98
C ALA A 121 1.48 1.31 -2.43
N PRO A 122 0.75 0.43 -1.72
CA PRO A 122 0.63 -0.97 -2.10
C PRO A 122 -0.23 -1.20 -3.35
N LEU A 123 -0.94 -0.17 -3.83
CA LEU A 123 -1.88 -0.28 -4.95
C LEU A 123 -1.20 -0.14 -6.31
N LEU A 124 -0.03 0.51 -6.41
CA LEU A 124 0.66 0.72 -7.68
C LEU A 124 1.13 -0.61 -8.28
N TYR A 125 1.87 -1.39 -7.52
CA TYR A 125 2.34 -2.71 -7.96
C TYR A 125 1.18 -3.67 -8.22
N PHE A 126 0.16 -3.64 -7.37
CA PHE A 126 -1.02 -4.46 -7.56
C PHE A 126 -1.74 -4.13 -8.87
N GLY A 127 -1.98 -2.86 -9.15
CA GLY A 127 -2.60 -2.43 -10.41
C GLY A 127 -1.78 -2.83 -11.64
N LYS A 128 -0.43 -2.73 -11.57
CA LYS A 128 0.44 -3.20 -12.65
C LYS A 128 0.24 -4.70 -12.94
N LEU A 129 0.19 -5.52 -11.89
CA LEU A 129 -0.02 -6.96 -12.06
C LEU A 129 -1.43 -7.31 -12.56
N ILE A 130 -2.47 -6.57 -12.16
CA ILE A 130 -3.83 -6.71 -12.71
C ILE A 130 -3.82 -6.43 -14.21
N LYS A 131 -3.20 -5.32 -14.62
CA LYS A 131 -3.07 -4.95 -16.04
C LYS A 131 -2.29 -6.01 -16.83
N ASP A 132 -1.18 -6.50 -16.29
CA ASP A 132 -0.35 -7.53 -16.96
C ASP A 132 -1.09 -8.87 -17.10
N PHE A 133 -1.96 -9.19 -16.15
CA PHE A 133 -2.86 -10.34 -16.24
C PHE A 133 -3.90 -10.16 -17.36
N GLY A 134 -4.21 -8.92 -17.73
CA GLY A 134 -5.18 -8.55 -18.76
C GLY A 134 -6.58 -8.25 -18.23
N ALA A 135 -6.74 -8.02 -16.91
CA ALA A 135 -7.95 -7.52 -16.28
C ALA A 135 -7.96 -5.98 -16.27
N GLU A 136 -9.15 -5.38 -16.09
CA GLU A 136 -9.32 -3.93 -16.05
C GLU A 136 -9.04 -3.40 -14.64
N VAL A 137 -8.33 -2.27 -14.55
CA VAL A 137 -8.06 -1.59 -13.29
C VAL A 137 -8.44 -0.11 -13.37
N THR A 138 -9.19 0.34 -12.36
CA THR A 138 -9.49 1.74 -12.10
C THR A 138 -8.93 2.10 -10.73
N PHE A 139 -8.20 3.20 -10.65
CA PHE A 139 -7.72 3.77 -9.41
C PHE A 139 -8.65 4.91 -8.99
N LEU A 140 -9.03 4.93 -7.71
CA LEU A 140 -9.74 6.05 -7.08
C LEU A 140 -8.87 6.57 -5.94
N LEU A 141 -8.21 7.70 -6.17
CA LEU A 141 -7.21 8.26 -5.28
C LEU A 141 -7.76 9.49 -4.57
N GLY A 142 -7.74 9.46 -3.24
CA GLY A 142 -8.24 10.54 -2.40
C GLY A 142 -7.13 11.25 -1.63
N ALA A 143 -7.23 12.57 -1.55
CA ALA A 143 -6.33 13.40 -0.77
C ALA A 143 -7.09 14.57 -0.12
N ARG A 144 -6.43 15.31 0.77
CA ARG A 144 -7.02 16.55 1.31
C ARG A 144 -6.97 17.65 0.28
N LYS A 145 -5.88 17.72 -0.50
CA LYS A 145 -5.64 18.71 -1.56
C LYS A 145 -4.77 18.10 -2.65
N ASP A 146 -4.66 18.77 -3.77
CA ASP A 146 -3.90 18.34 -4.94
C ASP A 146 -2.44 18.01 -4.65
N THR A 147 -1.77 18.81 -3.82
CA THR A 147 -0.36 18.62 -3.45
C THR A 147 -0.11 17.38 -2.55
N ASP A 148 -1.17 16.76 -2.06
CA ASP A 148 -1.10 15.51 -1.27
C ASP A 148 -1.37 14.27 -2.16
N LEU A 149 -1.64 14.46 -3.46
CA LEU A 149 -1.78 13.38 -4.44
C LEU A 149 -0.39 12.88 -4.85
N LEU A 150 -0.17 11.58 -4.77
CA LEU A 150 1.14 10.96 -4.98
C LEU A 150 1.13 10.09 -6.23
N GLU A 151 2.23 10.11 -7.01
CA GLU A 151 2.53 9.19 -8.11
C GLU A 151 1.43 9.12 -9.21
N LEU A 152 0.66 10.19 -9.45
CA LEU A 152 -0.45 10.18 -10.40
C LEU A 152 -0.03 9.71 -11.80
N ASP A 153 1.15 10.13 -12.27
CA ASP A 153 1.67 9.75 -13.59
C ASP A 153 1.98 8.25 -13.67
N GLU A 154 2.46 7.65 -12.58
CA GLU A 154 2.72 6.21 -12.53
C GLU A 154 1.40 5.42 -12.56
N PHE A 155 0.40 5.84 -11.80
CA PHE A 155 -0.93 5.24 -11.85
C PHE A 155 -1.59 5.38 -13.24
N ALA A 156 -1.46 6.54 -13.90
CA ALA A 156 -2.03 6.80 -15.22
C ALA A 156 -1.41 5.92 -16.34
N LYS A 157 -0.16 5.49 -16.19
CA LYS A 157 0.47 4.53 -17.12
C LYS A 157 -0.15 3.12 -17.03
N ILE A 158 -0.80 2.81 -15.91
CA ILE A 158 -1.33 1.49 -15.62
C ILE A 158 -2.82 1.39 -15.96
N GLY A 159 -3.64 2.32 -15.50
CA GLY A 159 -5.09 2.24 -15.65
C GLY A 159 -5.78 3.59 -15.59
N LYS A 160 -7.11 3.55 -15.56
CA LYS A 160 -7.93 4.76 -15.37
C LYS A 160 -7.69 5.32 -13.96
N VAL A 161 -7.47 6.62 -13.87
CA VAL A 161 -7.30 7.33 -12.59
C VAL A 161 -8.49 8.26 -12.36
N CYS A 162 -9.15 8.09 -11.23
CA CYS A 162 -10.19 8.95 -10.69
C CYS A 162 -9.64 9.61 -9.42
N ILE A 163 -9.97 10.89 -9.20
CA ILE A 163 -9.37 11.68 -8.12
C ILE A 163 -10.47 12.38 -7.33
N THR A 164 -10.32 12.38 -6.00
CA THR A 164 -11.09 13.28 -5.12
C THR A 164 -10.15 14.09 -4.24
N THR A 165 -10.47 15.37 -4.03
CA THR A 165 -9.84 16.17 -2.99
C THR A 165 -10.90 16.79 -2.09
N GLU A 166 -10.63 16.82 -0.77
CA GLU A 166 -11.59 17.35 0.19
C GLU A 166 -11.85 18.85 -0.04
N ASP A 167 -10.83 19.59 -0.49
CA ASP A 167 -10.90 21.02 -0.78
C ASP A 167 -11.31 21.36 -2.22
N GLY A 168 -11.45 20.36 -3.10
CA GLY A 168 -11.82 20.56 -4.50
C GLY A 168 -10.69 21.08 -5.41
N SER A 169 -9.45 21.05 -4.96
CA SER A 169 -8.29 21.51 -5.76
C SER A 169 -7.97 20.61 -6.95
N ALA A 170 -8.36 19.33 -6.94
CA ALA A 170 -8.25 18.41 -8.06
C ALA A 170 -9.35 17.34 -8.04
N GLY A 171 -9.79 16.91 -9.23
CA GLY A 171 -10.82 15.88 -9.38
C GLY A 171 -12.20 16.29 -8.86
N GLU A 172 -12.95 15.34 -8.33
CA GLU A 172 -14.25 15.61 -7.70
C GLU A 172 -14.06 16.03 -6.23
N VAL A 173 -14.92 16.93 -5.76
CA VAL A 173 -14.87 17.43 -4.37
C VAL A 173 -15.40 16.39 -3.40
N GLY A 174 -14.68 16.15 -2.32
CA GLY A 174 -15.11 15.32 -1.21
C GLY A 174 -14.27 14.07 -0.97
N PHE A 175 -14.88 13.07 -0.33
CA PHE A 175 -14.23 11.81 -0.02
C PHE A 175 -14.31 10.83 -1.20
N VAL A 176 -13.46 9.83 -1.23
CA VAL A 176 -13.45 8.79 -2.28
C VAL A 176 -14.85 8.15 -2.48
N THR A 177 -15.65 8.02 -1.42
CA THR A 177 -17.01 7.46 -1.49
C THR A 177 -18.05 8.43 -2.08
N ASN A 178 -17.67 9.67 -2.39
CA ASN A 178 -18.53 10.63 -3.10
C ASN A 178 -18.29 10.65 -4.60
N HIS A 179 -17.22 10.02 -5.10
CA HIS A 179 -16.85 10.08 -6.51
C HIS A 179 -17.88 9.36 -7.40
N SER A 180 -18.26 10.00 -8.49
CA SER A 180 -19.28 9.54 -9.45
C SER A 180 -18.98 8.20 -10.10
N VAL A 181 -17.70 7.76 -10.14
CA VAL A 181 -17.30 6.46 -10.67
C VAL A 181 -17.99 5.29 -9.95
N LEU A 182 -18.30 5.46 -8.67
CA LEU A 182 -18.96 4.44 -7.84
C LEU A 182 -20.44 4.23 -8.23
N GLU A 183 -21.05 5.23 -8.84
CA GLU A 183 -22.43 5.16 -9.33
C GLU A 183 -22.48 4.74 -10.80
N ASN A 184 -21.49 5.16 -11.58
CA ASN A 184 -21.48 5.00 -13.04
C ASN A 184 -20.85 3.69 -13.51
N GLU A 185 -20.05 3.02 -12.68
CA GLU A 185 -19.35 1.80 -13.06
C GLU A 185 -19.61 0.66 -12.08
N LYS A 186 -19.52 -0.58 -12.58
CA LYS A 186 -19.60 -1.79 -11.77
C LYS A 186 -18.23 -2.44 -11.70
N PHE A 187 -17.88 -2.91 -10.52
CA PHE A 187 -16.63 -3.59 -10.24
C PHE A 187 -16.86 -4.97 -9.67
N ASP A 188 -15.98 -5.91 -9.98
CA ASP A 188 -16.01 -7.28 -9.45
C ASP A 188 -15.26 -7.38 -8.12
N MET A 189 -14.26 -6.51 -7.93
CA MET A 189 -13.44 -6.47 -6.73
C MET A 189 -13.07 -5.03 -6.38
N ILE A 190 -13.12 -4.72 -5.09
CA ILE A 190 -12.64 -3.46 -4.53
C ILE A 190 -11.50 -3.76 -3.55
N SER A 191 -10.36 -3.11 -3.73
CA SER A 191 -9.24 -3.20 -2.77
C SER A 191 -8.87 -1.80 -2.30
N THR A 192 -8.68 -1.64 -0.99
CA THR A 192 -8.45 -0.30 -0.44
C THR A 192 -7.33 -0.29 0.60
N CYS A 193 -6.58 0.83 0.64
CA CYS A 193 -5.59 1.11 1.65
C CYS A 193 -5.54 2.61 1.94
N GLY A 194 -5.40 2.98 3.21
CA GLY A 194 -5.33 4.36 3.67
C GLY A 194 -5.92 4.55 5.06
N PRO A 195 -6.34 5.77 5.42
CA PRO A 195 -6.88 6.05 6.74
C PRO A 195 -8.07 5.15 7.10
N LYS A 196 -8.10 4.62 8.32
CA LYS A 196 -9.15 3.68 8.78
C LYS A 196 -10.58 4.17 8.50
N PRO A 197 -10.94 5.45 8.72
CA PRO A 197 -12.28 5.94 8.38
C PRO A 197 -12.62 5.81 6.89
N MET A 198 -11.64 6.06 6.00
CA MET A 198 -11.81 5.88 4.55
C MET A 198 -12.05 4.41 4.21
N MET A 199 -11.20 3.49 4.70
CA MET A 199 -11.35 2.07 4.46
C MET A 199 -12.69 1.53 4.96
N VAL A 200 -13.18 1.97 6.13
CA VAL A 200 -14.50 1.62 6.67
C VAL A 200 -15.61 2.12 5.75
N SER A 201 -15.52 3.35 5.22
CA SER A 201 -16.51 3.91 4.30
C SER A 201 -16.55 3.15 2.98
N VAL A 202 -15.37 2.80 2.43
CA VAL A 202 -15.26 1.97 1.21
C VAL A 202 -15.84 0.57 1.45
N ALA A 203 -15.54 -0.03 2.61
CA ALA A 203 -16.08 -1.35 2.98
C ALA A 203 -17.61 -1.34 3.09
N ARG A 204 -18.20 -0.29 3.67
CA ARG A 204 -19.67 -0.09 3.70
C ARG A 204 -20.26 0.02 2.30
N PHE A 205 -19.63 0.81 1.44
CA PHE A 205 -20.05 0.91 0.04
C PHE A 205 -20.02 -0.45 -0.65
N ALA A 206 -18.89 -1.17 -0.56
CA ALA A 206 -18.73 -2.49 -1.18
C ALA A 206 -19.77 -3.50 -0.69
N LYS A 207 -20.00 -3.54 0.63
CA LYS A 207 -21.03 -4.40 1.23
C LYS A 207 -22.44 -4.07 0.72
N LYS A 208 -22.79 -2.79 0.65
CA LYS A 208 -24.08 -2.33 0.11
C LYS A 208 -24.25 -2.67 -1.37
N ALA A 209 -23.17 -2.56 -2.14
CA ALA A 209 -23.15 -2.88 -3.57
C ALA A 209 -23.06 -4.40 -3.85
N GLY A 210 -22.82 -5.23 -2.83
CA GLY A 210 -22.64 -6.68 -3.00
C GLY A 210 -21.34 -7.06 -3.70
N VAL A 211 -20.32 -6.20 -3.63
CA VAL A 211 -19.01 -6.39 -4.27
C VAL A 211 -18.00 -6.93 -3.26
N GLU A 212 -17.16 -7.89 -3.67
CA GLU A 212 -16.05 -8.39 -2.86
C GLU A 212 -15.07 -7.25 -2.56
N CYS A 213 -14.60 -7.20 -1.30
CA CYS A 213 -13.70 -6.13 -0.89
C CYS A 213 -12.61 -6.62 0.06
N GLU A 214 -11.39 -6.12 -0.16
CA GLU A 214 -10.22 -6.32 0.69
C GLU A 214 -9.67 -4.98 1.16
N VAL A 215 -9.15 -4.97 2.38
CA VAL A 215 -8.48 -3.81 2.96
C VAL A 215 -7.04 -4.19 3.33
N SER A 216 -6.09 -3.30 3.06
CA SER A 216 -4.73 -3.44 3.56
C SER A 216 -4.57 -2.62 4.83
N LEU A 217 -4.41 -3.30 5.97
CA LEU A 217 -4.38 -2.69 7.30
C LEU A 217 -2.99 -2.14 7.65
N GLU A 218 -2.97 -1.00 8.33
CA GLU A 218 -1.77 -0.32 8.83
C GLU A 218 -1.72 -0.35 10.37
N ASN A 219 -1.65 -1.54 10.96
CA ASN A 219 -1.52 -1.67 12.40
C ASN A 219 -0.08 -1.40 12.85
N LYS A 220 0.09 -0.90 14.10
CA LYS A 220 1.42 -0.78 14.71
C LYS A 220 2.10 -2.14 14.75
N MET A 221 3.35 -2.20 14.32
CA MET A 221 4.14 -3.43 14.27
C MET A 221 5.44 -3.28 15.04
N ALA A 222 5.96 -4.42 15.53
CA ALA A 222 7.26 -4.48 16.18
C ALA A 222 8.13 -5.60 15.59
N CYS A 223 7.62 -6.83 15.44
CA CYS A 223 8.44 -7.96 14.98
C CYS A 223 8.25 -8.31 13.50
N GLY A 224 7.16 -7.91 12.86
CA GLY A 224 6.84 -8.24 11.46
C GLY A 224 6.58 -9.72 11.16
N VAL A 225 6.62 -10.62 12.16
CA VAL A 225 6.59 -12.09 11.95
C VAL A 225 5.54 -12.82 12.77
N GLY A 226 4.65 -12.10 13.48
CA GLY A 226 3.56 -12.69 14.26
C GLY A 226 3.94 -13.16 15.67
N ALA A 227 5.13 -12.83 16.18
CA ALA A 227 5.61 -13.33 17.46
C ALA A 227 5.23 -12.42 18.66
N CYS A 228 5.22 -11.10 18.49
CA CYS A 228 5.04 -10.13 19.58
C CYS A 228 3.58 -9.74 19.85
N LEU A 229 2.65 -10.09 18.98
CA LEU A 229 1.21 -9.78 19.06
C LEU A 229 0.87 -8.27 19.09
N CYS A 230 1.82 -7.39 18.73
CA CYS A 230 1.62 -5.94 18.72
C CYS A 230 0.59 -5.49 17.66
N CYS A 231 0.53 -6.19 16.52
CA CYS A 231 -0.30 -5.83 15.37
C CYS A 231 -1.63 -6.60 15.30
N VAL A 232 -2.11 -7.11 16.43
CA VAL A 232 -3.36 -7.91 16.46
C VAL A 232 -4.55 -7.07 16.04
N GLU A 233 -5.35 -7.62 15.11
CA GLU A 233 -6.67 -7.13 14.72
C GLU A 233 -7.72 -8.16 15.12
N LYS A 234 -8.86 -7.70 15.64
CA LYS A 234 -10.00 -8.57 15.99
C LYS A 234 -10.79 -8.89 14.73
N THR A 235 -10.96 -10.18 14.47
CA THR A 235 -11.73 -10.68 13.32
C THR A 235 -12.87 -11.59 13.76
N THR A 236 -13.74 -11.96 12.84
CA THR A 236 -14.82 -12.94 13.05
C THR A 236 -14.27 -14.36 13.30
N GLU A 237 -13.02 -14.60 12.90
CA GLU A 237 -12.31 -15.88 13.09
C GLU A 237 -11.37 -15.85 14.32
N GLY A 238 -11.48 -14.82 15.17
CA GLY A 238 -10.60 -14.59 16.32
C GLY A 238 -9.56 -13.50 16.07
N ASN A 239 -8.55 -13.43 16.93
CA ASN A 239 -7.47 -12.45 16.80
C ASN A 239 -6.45 -12.89 15.76
N GLN A 240 -6.15 -12.01 14.81
CA GLN A 240 -5.16 -12.25 13.76
C GLN A 240 -4.00 -11.25 13.84
N CYS A 241 -2.79 -11.72 13.58
CA CYS A 241 -1.60 -10.85 13.53
C CYS A 241 -1.49 -10.25 12.13
N VAL A 242 -1.76 -8.96 11.97
CA VAL A 242 -1.73 -8.25 10.68
C VAL A 242 -0.41 -8.45 9.93
N CYS A 243 0.71 -8.53 10.61
CA CYS A 243 2.01 -8.75 9.98
C CYS A 243 2.22 -10.17 9.41
N LYS A 244 1.41 -11.15 9.81
CA LYS A 244 1.52 -12.55 9.38
C LYS A 244 0.30 -13.00 8.59
N ASP A 245 -0.91 -12.70 9.12
CA ASP A 245 -2.19 -13.17 8.58
C ASP A 245 -2.80 -12.14 7.60
N GLY A 246 -2.37 -10.85 7.68
CA GLY A 246 -2.62 -9.74 6.78
C GLY A 246 -1.33 -9.32 6.04
N PRO A 247 -1.13 -8.04 5.67
CA PRO A 247 -1.99 -6.89 5.98
C PRO A 247 -3.31 -6.87 5.22
N VAL A 248 -3.40 -7.61 4.12
CA VAL A 248 -4.61 -7.66 3.30
C VAL A 248 -5.61 -8.63 3.92
N ILE A 249 -6.79 -8.12 4.25
CA ILE A 249 -7.87 -8.88 4.89
C ILE A 249 -9.19 -8.58 4.17
N ASN A 250 -9.95 -9.64 3.86
CA ASN A 250 -11.30 -9.48 3.32
C ASN A 250 -12.23 -8.87 4.39
N ILE A 251 -13.05 -7.88 4.02
CA ILE A 251 -13.94 -7.17 4.94
C ILE A 251 -14.92 -8.08 5.68
N LYS A 252 -15.27 -9.23 5.11
CA LYS A 252 -16.15 -10.24 5.75
C LYS A 252 -15.55 -10.83 7.02
N LYS A 253 -14.22 -10.78 7.15
CA LYS A 253 -13.50 -11.26 8.34
C LYS A 253 -13.35 -10.18 9.41
N LEU A 254 -13.56 -8.91 9.09
CA LEU A 254 -13.41 -7.82 10.04
C LEU A 254 -14.65 -7.63 10.90
N THR A 255 -14.44 -7.28 12.17
CA THR A 255 -15.52 -6.96 13.12
C THR A 255 -15.93 -5.48 13.06
N TRP A 256 -15.67 -4.84 11.92
CA TRP A 256 -16.05 -3.44 11.72
C TRP A 256 -17.58 -3.30 11.59
N GLU A 257 -18.11 -2.23 12.13
CA GLU A 257 -19.52 -1.85 11.94
C GLU A 257 -19.73 -1.27 10.54
N ILE A 258 -19.90 -2.18 9.58
CA ILE A 258 -20.07 -1.89 8.15
C ILE A 258 -21.39 -2.44 7.60
#